data_856ab9e8d2948b7ef203c1364007e03d
#
_entry.id   856ab9e8d2948b7ef203c1364007e03d
#
_cell.length_a   1.000
_cell.length_b   1.000
_cell.length_c   1.000
_cell.angle_alpha   90.00
_cell.angle_beta   90.00
_cell.angle_gamma   90.00
#
_symmetry.space_group_name_H-M   'P 1'
#
loop_
_entity.id
_entity.type
_entity.pdbx_description
1 polymer ?
#
loop_
_entity_poly.entity_id
_entity_poly.type
_entity_poly.pdbx_seq_one_letter_code
_entity_poly.pdbx_strand_id
1 'polypeptide(L)'
;MSATTQPKEIARQMAQNVYGWGDDQFTCYDNIIMRESMWDPFADNPTSSAYGIPQALPGNKMASEGADWKTNPVTQIKWGLKYIKSTYGTPCQAWSFKRANGWY
;
A
#
# COMPACT_ATOMS: atom_id res chain seq x y z
N MET A 1 -13.67 6.36 -18.75
CA MET A 1 -13.19 6.13 -17.91
C MET A 1 -11.95 6.01 -17.76
N SER A 2 -11.69 5.86 -17.05
CA SER A 2 -10.38 6.32 -17.01
C SER A 2 -9.49 5.43 -16.22
N ALA A 3 -8.41 5.06 -16.82
CA ALA A 3 -7.39 4.29 -16.13
C ALA A 3 -6.82 5.02 -14.92
N THR A 4 -6.98 6.34 -14.88
CA THR A 4 -6.43 7.13 -13.77
C THR A 4 -7.15 6.87 -12.44
N THR A 5 -8.30 6.18 -12.48
CA THR A 5 -9.00 5.81 -11.26
C THR A 5 -8.52 4.47 -10.69
N GLN A 6 -7.66 3.76 -11.39
CA GLN A 6 -7.14 2.47 -10.93
C GLN A 6 -6.17 2.67 -9.77
N PRO A 7 -6.36 1.96 -8.65
CA PRO A 7 -5.48 2.15 -7.50
C PRO A 7 -3.99 1.95 -7.80
N LYS A 8 -3.68 0.94 -8.60
CA LYS A 8 -2.29 0.65 -8.93
C LYS A 8 -1.61 1.82 -9.64
N GLU A 9 -2.31 2.43 -10.60
CA GLU A 9 -1.75 3.56 -11.34
C GLU A 9 -1.61 4.79 -10.46
N ILE A 10 -2.60 5.03 -9.58
CA ILE A 10 -2.53 6.13 -8.62
C ILE A 10 -1.28 5.96 -7.73
N ALA A 11 -1.05 4.75 -7.26
CA ALA A 11 0.09 4.45 -6.40
C ALA A 11 1.41 4.67 -7.13
N ARG A 12 1.49 4.26 -8.42
CA ARG A 12 2.71 4.40 -9.20
C ARG A 12 3.07 5.89 -9.35
N GLN A 13 2.08 6.72 -9.67
CA GLN A 13 2.30 8.14 -9.81
C GLN A 13 2.66 8.80 -8.48
N MET A 14 1.98 8.42 -7.42
CA MET A 14 2.25 8.97 -6.10
C MET A 14 3.65 8.60 -5.60
N ALA A 15 4.05 7.34 -5.80
CA ALA A 15 5.37 6.87 -5.39
C ALA A 15 6.47 7.70 -6.08
N GLN A 16 6.31 7.95 -7.36
CA GLN A 16 7.29 8.73 -8.09
C GLN A 16 7.27 10.21 -7.71
N ASN A 17 6.08 10.80 -7.62
CA ASN A 17 5.95 12.25 -7.41
C ASN A 17 6.29 12.68 -5.98
N VAL A 18 5.98 11.85 -4.99
CA VAL A 18 6.17 12.19 -3.59
C VAL A 18 7.51 11.68 -3.05
N TYR A 19 7.91 10.48 -3.46
CA TYR A 19 9.09 9.83 -2.88
C TYR A 19 10.23 9.65 -3.87
N GLY A 20 10.02 9.92 -5.15
CA GLY A 20 11.05 9.69 -6.16
C GLY A 20 11.29 8.22 -6.46
N TRP A 21 10.34 7.36 -6.13
CA TRP A 21 10.45 5.93 -6.38
C TRP A 21 10.02 5.60 -7.80
N GLY A 22 10.98 5.20 -8.64
CA GLY A 22 10.72 4.84 -10.02
C GLY A 22 10.20 3.43 -10.17
N ASP A 23 10.21 2.94 -11.42
CA ASP A 23 9.55 1.68 -11.76
C ASP A 23 10.14 0.47 -11.03
N ASP A 24 11.44 0.44 -10.79
CA ASP A 24 12.06 -0.66 -10.06
C ASP A 24 11.57 -0.73 -8.61
N GLN A 25 11.45 0.41 -7.96
CA GLN A 25 10.90 0.44 -6.60
C GLN A 25 9.41 0.13 -6.62
N PHE A 26 8.69 0.65 -7.62
CA PHE A 26 7.27 0.37 -7.70
C PHE A 26 6.98 -1.11 -7.95
N THR A 27 7.83 -1.80 -8.72
CA THR A 27 7.67 -3.24 -8.93
C THR A 27 7.70 -3.98 -7.59
N CYS A 28 8.60 -3.58 -6.70
CA CYS A 28 8.65 -4.17 -5.36
C CYS A 28 7.37 -3.90 -4.58
N TYR A 29 6.84 -2.67 -4.66
CA TYR A 29 5.60 -2.34 -3.98
C TYR A 29 4.43 -3.13 -4.54
N ASP A 30 4.36 -3.25 -5.88
CA ASP A 30 3.32 -4.05 -6.53
C ASP A 30 3.36 -5.50 -6.06
N ASN A 31 4.55 -6.08 -5.94
CA ASN A 31 4.70 -7.45 -5.45
C ASN A 31 4.15 -7.60 -4.03
N ILE A 32 4.39 -6.61 -3.16
CA ILE A 32 3.87 -6.63 -1.80
C ILE A 32 2.34 -6.59 -1.83
N ILE A 33 1.78 -5.61 -2.54
CA ILE A 33 0.35 -5.36 -2.52
C ILE A 33 -0.43 -6.49 -3.20
N MET A 34 0.13 -7.09 -4.25
CA MET A 34 -0.52 -8.25 -4.87
C MET A 34 -0.70 -9.38 -3.87
N ARG A 35 0.23 -9.55 -2.94
CA ARG A 35 0.13 -10.59 -1.93
C ARG A 35 -0.75 -10.18 -0.75
N GLU A 36 -0.87 -8.87 -0.48
CA GLU A 36 -1.68 -8.42 0.64
C GLU A 36 -3.16 -8.36 0.29
N SER A 37 -3.50 -7.75 -0.83
CA SER A 37 -4.89 -7.43 -1.13
C SER A 37 -5.25 -7.53 -2.60
N MET A 38 -4.29 -7.77 -3.48
CA MET A 38 -4.47 -7.70 -4.94
C MET A 38 -5.06 -6.36 -5.35
N TRP A 39 -4.65 -5.28 -4.68
CA TRP A 39 -5.08 -3.91 -4.95
C TRP A 39 -6.57 -3.67 -4.67
N ASP A 40 -7.18 -4.49 -3.81
CA ASP A 40 -8.59 -4.36 -3.46
C ASP A 40 -8.73 -3.44 -2.25
N PRO A 41 -9.32 -2.23 -2.41
CA PRO A 41 -9.48 -1.30 -1.28
C PRO A 41 -10.44 -1.79 -0.20
N PHE A 42 -11.21 -2.82 -0.49
CA PHE A 42 -12.16 -3.39 0.46
C PHE A 42 -11.71 -4.75 1.00
N ALA A 43 -10.47 -5.15 0.74
CA ALA A 43 -9.95 -6.42 1.25
C ALA A 43 -9.97 -6.40 2.78
N ASP A 44 -10.68 -7.35 3.37
CA ASP A 44 -10.90 -7.42 4.80
C ASP A 44 -10.51 -8.82 5.27
N ASN A 45 -9.49 -8.89 6.12
CA ASN A 45 -8.98 -10.18 6.57
C ASN A 45 -9.96 -10.78 7.60
N PRO A 46 -10.50 -11.98 7.33
CA PRO A 46 -11.53 -12.56 8.22
C PRO A 46 -11.01 -12.99 9.58
N THR A 47 -9.69 -13.12 9.76
CA THR A 47 -9.12 -13.61 11.01
C THR A 47 -8.31 -12.55 11.76
N SER A 48 -8.27 -11.32 11.23
CA SER A 48 -7.53 -10.23 11.88
C SER A 48 -8.19 -8.91 11.54
N SER A 49 -7.65 -7.80 12.07
CA SER A 49 -8.15 -6.46 11.78
C SER A 49 -7.41 -5.79 10.62
N ALA A 50 -6.64 -6.56 9.84
CA ALA A 50 -5.98 -6.04 8.65
C ALA A 50 -7.02 -5.66 7.59
N TYR A 51 -6.82 -4.50 6.93
CA TYR A 51 -7.82 -3.97 6.02
C TYR A 51 -7.19 -3.17 4.89
N GLY A 52 -7.82 -3.25 3.71
CA GLY A 52 -7.56 -2.39 2.58
C GLY A 52 -6.34 -2.78 1.77
N ILE A 53 -5.95 -1.90 0.86
CA ILE A 53 -4.87 -2.15 -0.09
C ILE A 53 -3.57 -2.58 0.63
N PRO A 54 -3.09 -1.86 1.67
CA PRO A 54 -1.84 -2.26 2.31
C PRO A 54 -2.03 -3.31 3.40
N GLN A 55 -3.26 -3.69 3.72
CA GLN A 55 -3.59 -4.58 4.83
C GLN A 55 -3.03 -4.02 6.14
N ALA A 56 -3.34 -2.75 6.41
CA ALA A 56 -2.96 -2.09 7.67
C ALA A 56 -3.55 -2.85 8.85
N LEU A 57 -2.76 -3.03 9.89
CA LEU A 57 -3.15 -3.85 11.04
C LEU A 57 -2.98 -3.03 12.32
N PRO A 58 -4.03 -2.57 12.97
CA PRO A 58 -5.42 -2.60 12.50
C PRO A 58 -5.68 -1.58 11.39
N GLY A 59 -6.74 -1.81 10.61
CA GLY A 59 -7.06 -0.94 9.48
C GLY A 59 -7.23 0.52 9.86
N ASN A 60 -7.76 0.80 11.06
CA ASN A 60 -8.02 2.18 11.47
C ASN A 60 -6.76 3.04 11.66
N LYS A 61 -5.57 2.45 11.60
CA LYS A 61 -4.34 3.26 11.53
C LYS A 61 -4.35 4.19 10.33
N MET A 62 -5.03 3.79 9.26
CA MET A 62 -5.09 4.61 8.05
C MET A 62 -5.89 5.89 8.22
N ALA A 63 -6.62 6.03 9.33
CA ALA A 63 -7.35 7.27 9.62
C ALA A 63 -6.42 8.46 9.79
N SER A 64 -5.15 8.24 10.06
CA SER A 64 -4.17 9.33 10.14
C SER A 64 -3.98 10.04 8.80
N GLU A 65 -4.32 9.39 7.68
CA GLU A 65 -4.20 9.99 6.36
C GLU A 65 -5.54 10.49 5.82
N GLY A 66 -6.64 10.17 6.47
CA GLY A 66 -7.96 10.64 6.06
C GLY A 66 -9.07 9.86 6.72
N ALA A 67 -10.16 10.55 7.07
CA ALA A 67 -11.31 9.91 7.71
C ALA A 67 -12.02 8.90 6.79
N ASP A 68 -11.80 9.01 5.48
CA ASP A 68 -12.41 8.16 4.46
C ASP A 68 -11.59 6.90 4.14
N TRP A 69 -10.71 6.50 5.04
CA TRP A 69 -9.76 5.39 4.82
C TRP A 69 -10.44 4.07 4.45
N LYS A 70 -11.66 3.87 4.89
CA LYS A 70 -12.35 2.59 4.62
C LYS A 70 -12.77 2.43 3.16
N THR A 71 -12.98 3.53 2.46
CA THR A 71 -13.57 3.50 1.12
C THR A 71 -12.71 4.18 0.06
N ASN A 72 -11.72 4.99 0.45
CA ASN A 72 -10.94 5.75 -0.51
C ASN A 72 -9.58 5.13 -0.74
N PRO A 73 -9.34 4.57 -1.93
CA PRO A 73 -8.05 3.94 -2.22
C PRO A 73 -6.88 4.92 -2.16
N VAL A 74 -7.10 6.20 -2.45
CA VAL A 74 -6.03 7.20 -2.38
C VAL A 74 -5.52 7.34 -0.95
N THR A 75 -6.43 7.40 0.02
CA THR A 75 -6.07 7.50 1.43
C THR A 75 -5.29 6.26 1.88
N GLN A 76 -5.73 5.09 1.46
CA GLN A 76 -5.06 3.84 1.77
C GLN A 76 -3.66 3.78 1.17
N ILE A 77 -3.50 4.24 -0.06
CA ILE A 77 -2.21 4.27 -0.74
C ILE A 77 -1.26 5.25 -0.04
N LYS A 78 -1.75 6.42 0.33
CA LYS A 78 -0.94 7.38 1.08
C LYS A 78 -0.36 6.74 2.34
N TRP A 79 -1.22 6.06 3.09
CA TRP A 79 -0.78 5.42 4.32
C TRP A 79 0.26 4.33 4.04
N GLY A 80 0.01 3.49 3.04
CA GLY A 80 0.90 2.39 2.72
C GLY A 80 2.28 2.83 2.29
N LEU A 81 2.37 3.83 1.42
CA LEU A 81 3.65 4.37 0.99
C LEU A 81 4.40 5.03 2.14
N LYS A 82 3.68 5.77 2.99
CA LYS A 82 4.27 6.42 4.15
C LYS A 82 4.78 5.38 5.16
N TYR A 83 4.01 4.32 5.36
CA TYR A 83 4.42 3.22 6.24
C TYR A 83 5.74 2.59 5.76
N ILE A 84 5.85 2.32 4.47
CA ILE A 84 7.05 1.74 3.91
C ILE A 84 8.24 2.69 4.07
N LYS A 85 8.03 3.97 3.79
CA LYS A 85 9.10 4.95 3.94
C LYS A 85 9.60 5.02 5.38
N SER A 86 8.70 5.07 6.35
CA SER A 86 9.08 5.23 7.75
C SER A 86 9.62 3.95 8.38
N THR A 87 9.17 2.78 7.91
CA THR A 87 9.52 1.50 8.53
C THR A 87 10.70 0.82 7.85
N TYR A 88 10.73 0.87 6.51
CA TYR A 88 11.74 0.12 5.74
C TYR A 88 12.64 1.02 4.91
N GLY A 89 12.26 2.23 4.63
CA GLY A 89 13.03 3.15 3.80
C GLY A 89 12.62 3.13 2.34
N THR A 90 12.53 1.97 1.72
CA THR A 90 12.12 1.83 0.32
C THR A 90 11.25 0.59 0.13
N PRO A 91 10.43 0.56 -0.95
CA PRO A 91 9.63 -0.62 -1.26
C PRO A 91 10.44 -1.90 -1.45
N CYS A 92 11.59 -1.82 -2.08
CA CYS A 92 12.37 -3.04 -2.30
C CYS A 92 12.96 -3.59 -1.01
N GLN A 93 13.28 -2.73 -0.05
CA GLN A 93 13.68 -3.19 1.28
C GLN A 93 12.52 -3.86 2.00
N ALA A 94 11.31 -3.29 1.90
CA ALA A 94 10.12 -3.90 2.48
C ALA A 94 9.81 -5.25 1.83
N TRP A 95 9.94 -5.33 0.51
CA TRP A 95 9.70 -6.58 -0.23
C TRP A 95 10.69 -7.67 0.20
N SER A 96 11.95 -7.30 0.36
CA SER A 96 12.98 -8.23 0.83
C SER A 96 12.64 -8.78 2.20
N PHE A 97 12.19 -7.90 3.11
CA PHE A 97 11.77 -8.30 4.46
C PHE A 97 10.57 -9.25 4.40
N LYS A 98 9.58 -8.92 3.56
CA LYS A 98 8.38 -9.74 3.45
C LYS A 98 8.70 -11.12 2.91
N ARG A 99 9.58 -11.22 1.91
CA ARG A 99 9.97 -12.53 1.36
C ARG A 99 10.66 -13.39 2.40
N ALA A 100 11.46 -12.77 3.27
CA ALA A 100 12.21 -13.50 4.29
C ALA A 100 11.33 -13.92 5.46
N ASN A 101 10.29 -13.13 5.79
CA ASN A 101 9.54 -13.28 7.03
C ASN A 101 8.06 -13.62 6.83
N GLY A 102 7.51 -13.45 5.64
CA GLY A 102 6.11 -13.72 5.34
C GLY A 102 5.14 -12.60 5.69
N TRP A 103 5.66 -11.45 6.18
CA TRP A 103 4.85 -10.27 6.51
C TRP A 103 5.71 -9.02 6.35
N TYR A 104 5.04 -7.88 6.47
CA TYR A 104 5.79 -6.62 6.44
C TYR A 104 5.20 -5.55 7.34
#